data_acce9b2d807032934bedcb0709fad5dc
#
_entry.id   acce9b2d807032934bedcb0709fad5dc
#
_cell.length_a   1.000
_cell.length_b   1.000
_cell.length_c   1.000
_cell.angle_alpha   90.00
_cell.angle_beta   90.00
_cell.angle_gamma   90.00
#
_symmetry.space_group_name_H-M   'P 1'
#
loop_
_entity.id
_entity.type
_entity.pdbx_description
1 polymer ?
#
loop_
_entity_poly.entity_id
_entity_poly.type
_entity_poly.pdbx_seq_one_letter_code
_entity_poly.pdbx_strand_id
1 'polypeptide(L)'
;MSAIVGIDLGTTNSLIGVMEAGFPILLADGNGGRLTPSVVHFPAEGAPLIGRTAARMPAIDPENTIYSAKRFIGRRVGEEADDVAYRLAGERGEPVLIRTRGVNRAPEEIAAEVLKKLRADAERALGEPVTRAVITVPAYFNDAQRNATKRAGELAGLTVERIVNEPTAAALAYGLDRLKERSKIAVFDLGGGTFDISILELSNGVFHVLSTNGNTRLGGDDIDAALVAHLAERTAGPEDHASPPVTASGRPACSTGATDETSVCHDTRGRVSSARHDAALLARLREAAVEAKHRLSDSASATVELPFAAGRESISLPITRAELERIAAPIVERTRAHCRRAMADAKVTPADLDEIILVGGQTRMPLVRRLVAEIFGKPANTSQNPDEAVAIGAVIQAGILSGAVQNVVLLDITPLSLGIETFGGLMSVIIPRNSTIPIKRGEMFTNAVSGQRSMLVRVLQGEREMARDNWELGKFDLEFEPAPKSHARVGVQFEIDANGILRVLARDTKTGREHTVEMTSAVDVSDEAVEKMLEDSLEHAFEDMNDRAFTEAKLKAGEMLPAVRIALDQAGGELSAEEKQTIAARVSEVESAIAAGAAQPLKKAVAALDEATQRLAAILVERAVQGR
;
A
#
# COMPACT_ATOMS: atom_id res chain seq x y z
N MET A 1 19.66 -27.98 11.84
CA MET A 1 18.45 -27.20 11.50
C MET A 1 18.59 -26.83 10.04
N SER A 2 17.54 -26.96 9.22
CA SER A 2 17.60 -26.51 7.83
C SER A 2 17.95 -25.01 7.76
N ALA A 3 18.74 -24.63 6.75
CA ALA A 3 19.11 -23.23 6.54
C ALA A 3 17.87 -22.36 6.36
N ILE A 4 17.91 -21.12 6.88
CA ILE A 4 16.92 -20.08 6.58
C ILE A 4 17.49 -19.27 5.43
N VAL A 5 16.78 -19.21 4.31
CA VAL A 5 17.19 -18.38 3.16
C VAL A 5 16.59 -16.99 3.25
N GLY A 6 17.30 -15.99 2.74
CA GLY A 6 16.78 -14.65 2.50
C GLY A 6 16.38 -14.50 1.03
N ILE A 7 15.19 -14.02 0.77
CA ILE A 7 14.66 -13.84 -0.58
C ILE A 7 14.23 -12.40 -0.76
N ASP A 8 14.75 -11.77 -1.81
CA ASP A 8 14.19 -10.54 -2.36
C ASP A 8 13.22 -10.94 -3.49
N LEU A 9 11.93 -10.76 -3.24
CA LEU A 9 10.88 -11.02 -4.23
C LEU A 9 10.55 -9.71 -4.96
N GLY A 10 11.38 -9.32 -5.91
CA GLY A 10 11.22 -8.05 -6.62
C GLY A 10 10.17 -8.08 -7.74
N THR A 11 9.68 -6.90 -8.14
CA THR A 11 8.73 -6.74 -9.26
C THR A 11 9.33 -7.23 -10.58
N THR A 12 10.58 -6.86 -10.86
CA THR A 12 11.28 -7.17 -12.12
C THR A 12 12.22 -8.36 -11.98
N ASN A 13 13.00 -8.39 -10.90
CA ASN A 13 13.98 -9.45 -10.62
C ASN A 13 13.87 -9.89 -9.18
N SER A 14 14.15 -11.17 -8.92
CA SER A 14 14.19 -11.75 -7.59
C SER A 14 15.54 -12.41 -7.34
N LEU A 15 15.96 -12.44 -6.08
CA LEU A 15 17.22 -13.03 -5.63
C LEU A 15 16.99 -13.89 -4.41
N ILE A 16 17.89 -14.86 -4.21
CA ILE A 16 17.93 -15.70 -3.02
C ILE A 16 19.35 -15.84 -2.49
N GLY A 17 19.50 -15.95 -1.19
CA GLY A 17 20.79 -16.16 -0.57
C GLY A 17 20.68 -16.82 0.80
N VAL A 18 21.83 -17.10 1.39
CA VAL A 18 21.97 -17.76 2.69
C VAL A 18 23.12 -17.16 3.48
N MET A 19 23.05 -17.23 4.80
CA MET A 19 24.18 -16.91 5.67
C MET A 19 25.12 -18.11 5.73
N GLU A 20 26.37 -17.94 5.26
CA GLU A 20 27.39 -18.97 5.27
C GLU A 20 28.67 -18.45 5.94
N ALA A 21 29.17 -19.15 6.93
CA ALA A 21 30.38 -18.80 7.69
C ALA A 21 30.37 -17.33 8.22
N GLY A 22 29.18 -16.78 8.54
CA GLY A 22 29.02 -15.40 9.02
C GLY A 22 28.92 -14.33 7.93
N PHE A 23 28.91 -14.72 6.65
CA PHE A 23 28.78 -13.82 5.51
C PHE A 23 27.47 -14.06 4.76
N PRO A 24 26.78 -13.01 4.28
CA PRO A 24 25.63 -13.14 3.41
C PRO A 24 26.08 -13.50 1.99
N ILE A 25 25.66 -14.66 1.50
CA ILE A 25 26.01 -15.18 0.18
C ILE A 25 24.76 -15.25 -0.68
N LEU A 26 24.76 -14.56 -1.84
CA LEU A 26 23.70 -14.69 -2.84
C LEU A 26 23.98 -15.90 -3.72
N LEU A 27 22.96 -16.73 -3.88
CA LEU A 27 23.04 -17.98 -4.63
C LEU A 27 22.77 -17.74 -6.11
N ALA A 28 23.51 -18.45 -6.96
CA ALA A 28 23.37 -18.37 -8.41
C ALA A 28 22.46 -19.49 -8.95
N ASP A 29 21.76 -19.19 -10.06
CA ASP A 29 21.04 -20.19 -10.83
C ASP A 29 22.01 -21.21 -11.51
N GLY A 30 21.46 -22.20 -12.21
CA GLY A 30 22.28 -23.20 -12.93
C GLY A 30 23.16 -22.65 -14.05
N ASN A 31 22.98 -21.39 -14.42
CA ASN A 31 23.75 -20.69 -15.45
C ASN A 31 24.72 -19.66 -14.85
N GLY A 32 24.89 -19.63 -13.54
CA GLY A 32 25.77 -18.72 -12.82
C GLY A 32 25.21 -17.30 -12.60
N GLY A 33 23.96 -17.05 -12.94
CA GLY A 33 23.31 -15.76 -12.69
C GLY A 33 22.65 -15.71 -11.32
N ARG A 34 22.82 -14.59 -10.58
CA ARG A 34 22.15 -14.38 -9.28
C ARG A 34 20.76 -13.78 -9.45
N LEU A 35 20.59 -12.89 -10.42
CA LEU A 35 19.30 -12.24 -10.73
C LEU A 35 18.39 -13.19 -11.51
N THR A 36 17.22 -13.50 -10.99
CA THR A 36 16.17 -14.26 -11.63
C THR A 36 15.04 -13.29 -12.03
N PRO A 37 14.77 -13.08 -13.34
CA PRO A 37 13.62 -12.29 -13.76
C PRO A 37 12.33 -12.83 -13.14
N SER A 38 11.51 -11.96 -12.58
CA SER A 38 10.19 -12.28 -11.98
C SER A 38 9.13 -12.46 -13.08
N VAL A 39 9.40 -13.33 -14.03
CA VAL A 39 8.57 -13.62 -15.20
C VAL A 39 8.21 -15.10 -15.22
N VAL A 40 6.92 -15.38 -15.46
CA VAL A 40 6.37 -16.74 -15.56
C VAL A 40 5.61 -16.87 -16.87
N HIS A 41 5.97 -17.87 -17.69
CA HIS A 41 5.24 -18.22 -18.90
C HIS A 41 4.54 -19.56 -18.73
N PHE A 42 3.26 -19.60 -19.08
CA PHE A 42 2.44 -20.81 -19.08
C PHE A 42 2.35 -21.36 -20.51
N PRO A 43 3.12 -22.42 -20.87
CA PRO A 43 3.03 -23.03 -22.19
C PRO A 43 1.70 -23.77 -22.39
N ALA A 44 1.38 -24.16 -23.62
CA ALA A 44 0.18 -24.96 -23.91
C ALA A 44 0.27 -26.35 -23.28
N GLU A 45 1.46 -26.90 -23.21
CA GLU A 45 1.76 -28.22 -22.61
C GLU A 45 3.02 -28.12 -21.77
N GLY A 46 3.06 -28.88 -20.67
CA GLY A 46 4.22 -28.95 -19.78
C GLY A 46 4.16 -27.99 -18.59
N ALA A 47 5.26 -27.91 -17.85
CA ALA A 47 5.38 -27.07 -16.67
C ALA A 47 5.62 -25.61 -17.04
N PRO A 48 5.26 -24.65 -16.16
CA PRO A 48 5.58 -23.24 -16.35
C PRO A 48 7.08 -23.00 -16.54
N LEU A 49 7.42 -22.08 -17.44
CA LEU A 49 8.78 -21.57 -17.59
C LEU A 49 8.95 -20.35 -16.68
N ILE A 50 10.07 -20.25 -15.97
CA ILE A 50 10.31 -19.17 -15.01
C ILE A 50 11.66 -18.52 -15.28
N GLY A 51 11.77 -17.23 -14.97
CA GLY A 51 13.01 -16.47 -15.05
C GLY A 51 13.45 -16.18 -16.48
N ARG A 52 14.74 -16.32 -16.77
CA ARG A 52 15.33 -15.93 -18.07
C ARG A 52 14.70 -16.62 -19.29
N THR A 53 14.24 -17.85 -19.11
CA THR A 53 13.55 -18.59 -20.18
C THR A 53 12.20 -17.98 -20.48
N ALA A 54 11.44 -17.63 -19.42
CA ALA A 54 10.15 -16.97 -19.54
C ALA A 54 10.27 -15.53 -20.06
N ALA A 55 11.34 -14.81 -19.70
CA ALA A 55 11.54 -13.42 -20.10
C ALA A 55 11.68 -13.22 -21.63
N ARG A 56 11.91 -14.28 -22.38
CA ARG A 56 11.95 -14.26 -23.85
C ARG A 56 10.60 -14.54 -24.50
N MET A 57 9.60 -14.92 -23.73
CA MET A 57 8.30 -15.35 -24.23
C MET A 57 7.29 -14.23 -24.49
N PRO A 58 7.39 -13.01 -23.89
CA PRO A 58 6.42 -11.93 -24.15
C PRO A 58 6.26 -11.58 -25.64
N ALA A 59 7.35 -11.67 -26.42
CA ALA A 59 7.35 -11.42 -27.85
C ALA A 59 6.65 -12.54 -28.66
N ILE A 60 6.49 -13.74 -28.10
CA ILE A 60 5.95 -14.94 -28.77
C ILE A 60 4.52 -15.21 -28.32
N ASP A 61 4.29 -15.15 -27.01
CA ASP A 61 3.01 -15.48 -26.37
C ASP A 61 2.74 -14.49 -25.20
N PRO A 62 2.46 -13.23 -25.51
CA PRO A 62 2.30 -12.17 -24.51
C PRO A 62 1.12 -12.43 -23.56
N GLU A 63 0.02 -13.00 -24.02
CA GLU A 63 -1.18 -13.26 -23.21
C GLU A 63 -0.95 -14.31 -22.10
N ASN A 64 0.04 -15.18 -22.24
CA ASN A 64 0.34 -16.25 -21.28
C ASN A 64 1.73 -16.09 -20.63
N THR A 65 2.34 -14.93 -20.75
CA THR A 65 3.61 -14.57 -20.14
C THR A 65 3.40 -13.43 -19.17
N ILE A 66 3.54 -13.73 -17.88
CA ILE A 66 3.22 -12.82 -16.80
C ILE A 66 4.51 -12.21 -16.27
N TYR A 67 4.57 -10.91 -16.25
CA TYR A 67 5.63 -10.08 -15.66
C TYR A 67 4.99 -9.04 -14.74
N SER A 68 5.76 -8.43 -13.85
CA SER A 68 5.30 -7.41 -12.90
C SER A 68 4.10 -7.85 -12.04
N ALA A 69 3.93 -9.17 -11.80
CA ALA A 69 2.79 -9.72 -11.05
C ALA A 69 2.71 -9.17 -9.61
N LYS A 70 3.82 -8.74 -9.03
CA LYS A 70 3.88 -8.13 -7.70
C LYS A 70 3.03 -6.85 -7.60
N ARG A 71 2.80 -6.13 -8.71
CA ARG A 71 1.92 -4.95 -8.77
C ARG A 71 0.44 -5.29 -8.55
N PHE A 72 0.07 -6.57 -8.70
CA PHE A 72 -1.31 -7.07 -8.54
C PHE A 72 -1.51 -7.89 -7.26
N ILE A 73 -0.43 -8.20 -6.52
CA ILE A 73 -0.52 -8.94 -5.27
C ILE A 73 -1.41 -8.20 -4.27
N GLY A 74 -2.42 -8.90 -3.73
CA GLY A 74 -3.36 -8.37 -2.75
C GLY A 74 -4.33 -7.34 -3.29
N ARG A 75 -4.47 -7.10 -4.59
CA ARG A 75 -5.33 -6.07 -5.21
C ARG A 75 -6.68 -6.58 -5.69
N ARG A 76 -7.61 -5.63 -5.90
CA ARG A 76 -8.96 -5.88 -6.38
C ARG A 76 -9.22 -5.26 -7.75
N VAL A 77 -10.17 -5.82 -8.49
CA VAL A 77 -10.59 -5.34 -9.81
C VAL A 77 -11.32 -4.00 -9.70
N GLY A 78 -10.93 -3.05 -10.53
CA GLY A 78 -11.53 -1.71 -10.61
C GLY A 78 -10.61 -0.61 -10.12
N GLU A 79 -9.45 -0.96 -9.59
CA GLU A 79 -8.30 -0.10 -9.52
C GLU A 79 -7.69 0.02 -10.92
N GLU A 80 -7.10 1.18 -11.24
CA GLU A 80 -6.63 1.46 -12.60
C GLU A 80 -5.76 0.32 -13.15
N ALA A 81 -6.06 -0.13 -14.37
CA ALA A 81 -5.35 -1.23 -15.01
C ALA A 81 -3.95 -0.75 -15.42
N ASP A 82 -2.92 -1.45 -14.96
CA ASP A 82 -1.61 -1.37 -15.58
C ASP A 82 -1.70 -1.84 -17.03
N ASP A 83 -0.99 -1.18 -17.94
CA ASP A 83 -0.92 -1.56 -19.35
C ASP A 83 -0.05 -2.83 -19.51
N VAL A 84 -0.69 -3.97 -19.31
CA VAL A 84 -0.07 -5.30 -19.41
C VAL A 84 -0.62 -6.07 -20.59
N ALA A 85 0.21 -6.89 -21.23
CA ALA A 85 -0.19 -7.65 -22.42
C ALA A 85 -1.06 -8.89 -22.12
N TYR A 86 -1.09 -9.34 -20.86
CA TYR A 86 -1.93 -10.44 -20.41
C TYR A 86 -3.27 -9.94 -19.85
N ARG A 87 -4.25 -10.83 -19.74
CA ARG A 87 -5.61 -10.45 -19.35
C ARG A 87 -5.80 -10.52 -17.83
N LEU A 88 -6.29 -9.43 -17.26
CA LEU A 88 -6.81 -9.40 -15.90
C LEU A 88 -8.27 -9.86 -15.91
N ALA A 89 -8.69 -10.54 -14.85
CA ALA A 89 -10.03 -11.10 -14.69
C ALA A 89 -10.53 -10.86 -13.26
N GLY A 90 -11.84 -11.01 -13.03
CA GLY A 90 -12.53 -10.78 -11.76
C GLY A 90 -13.66 -9.77 -11.92
N GLU A 91 -14.55 -9.70 -10.95
CA GLU A 91 -15.60 -8.68 -10.88
C GLU A 91 -15.10 -7.47 -10.08
N ARG A 92 -15.68 -6.31 -10.33
CA ARG A 92 -15.28 -5.07 -9.65
C ARG A 92 -15.42 -5.22 -8.13
N GLY A 93 -14.35 -4.96 -7.40
CA GLY A 93 -14.28 -5.12 -5.94
C GLY A 93 -13.84 -6.52 -5.48
N GLU A 94 -13.71 -7.50 -6.37
CA GLU A 94 -13.15 -8.82 -6.08
C GLU A 94 -11.63 -8.84 -6.30
N PRO A 95 -10.89 -9.80 -5.70
CA PRO A 95 -9.46 -9.94 -5.92
C PRO A 95 -9.11 -10.03 -7.41
N VAL A 96 -8.03 -9.35 -7.82
CA VAL A 96 -7.52 -9.44 -9.20
C VAL A 96 -7.08 -10.87 -9.49
N LEU A 97 -7.51 -11.38 -10.63
CA LEU A 97 -7.05 -12.64 -11.17
C LEU A 97 -6.35 -12.41 -12.51
N ILE A 98 -5.36 -13.21 -12.81
CA ILE A 98 -4.61 -13.20 -14.06
C ILE A 98 -5.03 -14.41 -14.87
N ARG A 99 -5.54 -14.17 -16.08
CA ARG A 99 -6.02 -15.25 -16.95
C ARG A 99 -4.91 -15.77 -17.84
N THR A 100 -4.55 -17.05 -17.67
CA THR A 100 -3.56 -17.75 -18.48
C THR A 100 -4.12 -19.08 -18.98
N ARG A 101 -4.02 -19.35 -20.27
CA ARG A 101 -4.53 -20.62 -20.89
C ARG A 101 -5.98 -20.94 -20.49
N GLY A 102 -6.82 -19.92 -20.31
CA GLY A 102 -8.21 -20.10 -19.91
C GLY A 102 -8.43 -20.34 -18.40
N VAL A 103 -7.38 -20.40 -17.59
CA VAL A 103 -7.42 -20.57 -16.14
C VAL A 103 -7.16 -19.20 -15.48
N ASN A 104 -7.97 -18.85 -14.51
CA ASN A 104 -7.77 -17.67 -13.67
C ASN A 104 -6.86 -18.05 -12.49
N ARG A 105 -5.79 -17.28 -12.29
CA ARG A 105 -4.79 -17.48 -11.24
C ARG A 105 -4.67 -16.23 -10.39
N ALA A 106 -4.50 -16.41 -9.09
CA ALA A 106 -4.20 -15.30 -8.21
C ALA A 106 -2.73 -14.81 -8.41
N PRO A 107 -2.44 -13.52 -8.23
CA PRO A 107 -1.07 -13.01 -8.36
C PRO A 107 -0.06 -13.71 -7.42
N GLU A 108 -0.48 -14.12 -6.22
CA GLU A 108 0.33 -14.88 -5.30
C GLU A 108 0.67 -16.30 -5.82
N GLU A 109 -0.16 -16.91 -6.68
CA GLU A 109 0.17 -18.16 -7.34
C GLU A 109 1.28 -17.97 -8.39
N ILE A 110 1.27 -16.83 -9.08
CA ILE A 110 2.35 -16.46 -10.01
C ILE A 110 3.66 -16.20 -9.25
N ALA A 111 3.60 -15.46 -8.16
CA ALA A 111 4.75 -15.22 -7.28
C ALA A 111 5.30 -16.52 -6.70
N ALA A 112 4.43 -17.47 -6.34
CA ALA A 112 4.82 -18.78 -5.85
C ALA A 112 5.65 -19.58 -6.87
N GLU A 113 5.37 -19.47 -8.18
CA GLU A 113 6.20 -20.11 -9.21
C GLU A 113 7.63 -19.55 -9.24
N VAL A 114 7.78 -18.22 -9.06
CA VAL A 114 9.11 -17.59 -8.92
C VAL A 114 9.81 -18.10 -7.67
N LEU A 115 9.11 -18.17 -6.54
CA LEU A 115 9.66 -18.65 -5.27
C LEU A 115 10.04 -20.14 -5.34
N LYS A 116 9.26 -21.00 -6.01
CA LYS A 116 9.61 -22.41 -6.27
C LYS A 116 10.91 -22.53 -7.06
N LYS A 117 11.10 -21.69 -8.06
CA LYS A 117 12.33 -21.65 -8.85
C LYS A 117 13.53 -21.25 -8.00
N LEU A 118 13.41 -20.17 -7.21
CA LEU A 118 14.48 -19.72 -6.32
C LEU A 118 14.83 -20.78 -5.27
N ARG A 119 13.81 -21.42 -4.68
CA ARG A 119 13.98 -22.53 -3.75
C ARG A 119 14.76 -23.68 -4.40
N ALA A 120 14.37 -24.11 -5.59
CA ALA A 120 15.06 -25.19 -6.31
C ALA A 120 16.52 -24.85 -6.65
N ASP A 121 16.80 -23.57 -6.97
CA ASP A 121 18.17 -23.10 -7.17
C ASP A 121 18.98 -23.13 -5.88
N ALA A 122 18.38 -22.75 -4.75
CA ALA A 122 19.03 -22.81 -3.44
C ALA A 122 19.27 -24.26 -3.00
N GLU A 123 18.29 -25.15 -3.15
CA GLU A 123 18.43 -26.58 -2.84
C GLU A 123 19.56 -27.22 -3.66
N ARG A 124 19.67 -26.88 -4.94
CA ARG A 124 20.75 -27.32 -5.79
C ARG A 124 22.13 -26.80 -5.34
N ALA A 125 22.21 -25.51 -4.97
CA ALA A 125 23.46 -24.89 -4.55
C ALA A 125 23.94 -25.41 -3.19
N LEU A 126 23.00 -25.61 -2.25
CA LEU A 126 23.28 -26.04 -0.88
C LEU A 126 23.40 -27.57 -0.73
N GLY A 127 22.82 -28.33 -1.67
CA GLY A 127 22.77 -29.81 -1.59
C GLY A 127 21.83 -30.36 -0.50
N GLU A 128 20.97 -29.50 0.07
CA GLU A 128 19.99 -29.85 1.11
C GLU A 128 18.61 -29.18 0.86
N PRO A 129 17.53 -29.74 1.42
CA PRO A 129 16.19 -29.15 1.29
C PRO A 129 16.11 -27.78 1.95
N VAL A 130 15.46 -26.83 1.26
CA VAL A 130 15.16 -25.48 1.74
C VAL A 130 13.67 -25.37 2.07
N THR A 131 13.37 -25.18 3.36
CA THR A 131 11.98 -25.15 3.85
C THR A 131 11.61 -23.87 4.58
N ARG A 132 12.59 -22.98 4.89
CA ARG A 132 12.39 -21.78 5.70
C ARG A 132 12.95 -20.56 4.99
N ALA A 133 12.20 -19.47 5.00
CA ALA A 133 12.61 -18.24 4.31
C ALA A 133 12.23 -16.96 5.07
N VAL A 134 13.05 -15.92 4.85
CA VAL A 134 12.69 -14.51 5.04
C VAL A 134 12.39 -13.95 3.66
N ILE A 135 11.27 -13.25 3.49
CA ILE A 135 10.86 -12.67 2.20
C ILE A 135 10.68 -11.15 2.37
N THR A 136 11.13 -10.38 1.38
CA THR A 136 11.01 -8.92 1.41
C THR A 136 9.74 -8.44 0.74
N VAL A 137 9.24 -7.29 1.22
CA VAL A 137 8.12 -6.54 0.65
C VAL A 137 8.43 -5.05 0.66
N PRO A 138 7.84 -4.24 -0.24
CA PRO A 138 7.87 -2.80 -0.11
C PRO A 138 7.39 -2.34 1.27
N ALA A 139 7.97 -1.27 1.80
CA ALA A 139 7.62 -0.78 3.13
C ALA A 139 6.15 -0.33 3.21
N TYR A 140 5.62 0.13 2.09
CA TYR A 140 4.26 0.66 1.96
C TYR A 140 3.20 -0.39 1.64
N PHE A 141 3.57 -1.68 1.60
CA PHE A 141 2.58 -2.76 1.45
C PHE A 141 1.61 -2.79 2.63
N ASN A 142 0.32 -2.85 2.30
CA ASN A 142 -0.75 -3.04 3.26
C ASN A 142 -0.84 -4.50 3.76
N ASP A 143 -1.72 -4.77 4.72
CA ASP A 143 -1.88 -6.10 5.31
C ASP A 143 -2.26 -7.17 4.29
N ALA A 144 -3.14 -6.85 3.30
CA ALA A 144 -3.53 -7.80 2.26
C ALA A 144 -2.34 -8.22 1.40
N GLN A 145 -1.52 -7.27 0.99
CA GLN A 145 -0.33 -7.49 0.16
C GLN A 145 0.74 -8.29 0.93
N ARG A 146 0.92 -8.01 2.23
CA ARG A 146 1.83 -8.77 3.12
C ARG A 146 1.36 -10.21 3.29
N ASN A 147 0.07 -10.42 3.57
CA ASN A 147 -0.53 -11.74 3.70
C ASN A 147 -0.48 -12.53 2.39
N ALA A 148 -0.77 -11.90 1.25
CA ALA A 148 -0.67 -12.54 -0.06
C ALA A 148 0.78 -12.93 -0.40
N THR A 149 1.77 -12.10 -0.04
CA THR A 149 3.19 -12.43 -0.18
C THR A 149 3.60 -13.62 0.71
N LYS A 150 3.14 -13.65 1.97
CA LYS A 150 3.33 -14.79 2.87
C LYS A 150 2.72 -16.06 2.30
N ARG A 151 1.49 -15.98 1.81
CA ARG A 151 0.79 -17.08 1.14
C ARG A 151 1.55 -17.57 -0.10
N ALA A 152 2.14 -16.69 -0.91
CA ALA A 152 2.99 -17.09 -2.04
C ALA A 152 4.17 -17.95 -1.58
N GLY A 153 4.82 -17.61 -0.45
CA GLY A 153 5.86 -18.41 0.16
C GLY A 153 5.36 -19.80 0.58
N GLU A 154 4.20 -19.86 1.24
CA GLU A 154 3.57 -21.12 1.66
C GLU A 154 3.19 -22.00 0.46
N LEU A 155 2.64 -21.42 -0.61
CA LEU A 155 2.36 -22.11 -1.88
C LEU A 155 3.62 -22.62 -2.58
N ALA A 156 4.76 -21.97 -2.34
CA ALA A 156 6.06 -22.44 -2.80
C ALA A 156 6.66 -23.55 -1.89
N GLY A 157 5.97 -23.94 -0.81
CA GLY A 157 6.42 -24.95 0.16
C GLY A 157 7.48 -24.41 1.13
N LEU A 158 7.46 -23.11 1.41
CA LEU A 158 8.33 -22.43 2.36
C LEU A 158 7.56 -22.05 3.63
N THR A 159 8.13 -22.24 4.79
CA THR A 159 7.72 -21.60 6.03
C THR A 159 8.29 -20.19 6.02
N VAL A 160 7.43 -19.19 5.92
CA VAL A 160 7.84 -17.77 5.95
C VAL A 160 8.04 -17.36 7.40
N GLU A 161 9.30 -17.32 7.81
CA GLU A 161 9.70 -16.98 9.19
C GLU A 161 9.50 -15.50 9.48
N ARG A 162 9.73 -14.65 8.47
CA ARG A 162 9.54 -13.20 8.57
C ARG A 162 9.31 -12.56 7.22
N ILE A 163 8.42 -11.57 7.19
CA ILE A 163 8.32 -10.57 6.15
C ILE A 163 9.11 -9.33 6.60
N VAL A 164 9.98 -8.81 5.72
CA VAL A 164 10.85 -7.65 6.02
C VAL A 164 10.67 -6.59 4.96
N ASN A 165 10.62 -5.33 5.36
CA ASN A 165 10.53 -4.21 4.43
C ASN A 165 11.84 -4.05 3.62
N GLU A 166 11.73 -3.83 2.32
CA GLU A 166 12.86 -3.71 1.38
C GLU A 166 13.87 -2.64 1.82
N PRO A 167 13.47 -1.39 2.14
CA PRO A 167 14.43 -0.39 2.59
C PRO A 167 15.09 -0.74 3.93
N THR A 168 14.38 -1.46 4.78
CA THR A 168 14.91 -1.93 6.07
C THR A 168 15.93 -3.04 5.87
N ALA A 169 15.68 -3.96 4.94
CA ALA A 169 16.65 -4.98 4.52
C ALA A 169 17.91 -4.32 3.93
N ALA A 170 17.74 -3.35 3.04
CA ALA A 170 18.87 -2.62 2.46
C ALA A 170 19.70 -1.88 3.52
N ALA A 171 19.06 -1.32 4.54
CA ALA A 171 19.75 -0.70 5.68
C ALA A 171 20.60 -1.71 6.46
N LEU A 172 20.10 -2.94 6.67
CA LEU A 172 20.88 -4.02 7.30
C LEU A 172 22.12 -4.36 6.47
N ALA A 173 22.00 -4.46 5.14
CA ALA A 173 23.12 -4.74 4.25
C ALA A 173 24.20 -3.64 4.34
N TYR A 174 23.77 -2.38 4.44
CA TYR A 174 24.69 -1.24 4.57
C TYR A 174 25.33 -1.17 5.96
N GLY A 175 24.56 -1.38 7.01
CA GLY A 175 24.96 -1.10 8.39
C GLY A 175 25.66 -2.24 9.11
N LEU A 176 25.72 -3.44 8.54
CA LEU A 176 26.28 -4.62 9.23
C LEU A 176 27.72 -4.39 9.73
N ASP A 177 28.55 -3.73 8.93
CA ASP A 177 29.93 -3.41 9.28
C ASP A 177 30.07 -2.15 10.18
N ARG A 178 28.95 -1.46 10.45
CA ARG A 178 28.90 -0.16 11.17
C ARG A 178 28.10 -0.21 12.47
N LEU A 179 27.94 -1.38 13.08
CA LEU A 179 27.06 -1.63 14.25
C LEU A 179 27.37 -0.74 15.47
N LYS A 180 28.57 -0.19 15.59
CA LYS A 180 28.98 0.66 16.72
C LYS A 180 28.82 2.16 16.46
N GLU A 181 28.54 2.53 15.23
CA GLU A 181 28.34 3.91 14.83
C GLU A 181 26.91 4.36 15.14
N ARG A 182 26.75 5.63 15.46
CA ARG A 182 25.45 6.27 15.50
C ARG A 182 25.31 7.11 14.24
N SER A 183 24.34 6.78 13.40
CA SER A 183 24.10 7.50 12.15
C SER A 183 22.62 7.54 11.80
N LYS A 184 22.20 8.60 11.13
CA LYS A 184 20.90 8.71 10.49
C LYS A 184 21.07 8.58 8.98
N ILE A 185 20.32 7.67 8.41
CA ILE A 185 20.40 7.36 6.98
C ILE A 185 19.03 7.52 6.31
N ALA A 186 19.05 7.89 5.03
CA ALA A 186 17.89 7.77 4.17
C ALA A 186 18.13 6.63 3.17
N VAL A 187 17.20 5.71 3.06
CA VAL A 187 17.19 4.65 2.03
C VAL A 187 16.17 5.04 0.97
N PHE A 188 16.67 5.36 -0.22
CA PHE A 188 15.89 5.72 -1.39
C PHE A 188 15.85 4.51 -2.32
N ASP A 189 14.73 3.82 -2.35
CA ASP A 189 14.53 2.62 -3.16
C ASP A 189 13.59 2.92 -4.34
N LEU A 190 14.12 2.91 -5.56
CA LEU A 190 13.35 3.05 -6.79
C LEU A 190 13.56 1.80 -7.65
N GLY A 191 12.61 0.89 -7.52
CA GLY A 191 12.61 -0.40 -8.21
C GLY A 191 11.95 -0.37 -9.58
N GLY A 192 11.54 -1.55 -10.05
CA GLY A 192 10.79 -1.69 -11.29
C GLY A 192 9.35 -1.21 -11.17
N GLY A 193 8.68 -1.51 -10.07
CA GLY A 193 7.26 -1.22 -9.87
C GLY A 193 6.94 -0.28 -8.72
N THR A 194 7.86 -0.11 -7.76
CA THR A 194 7.61 0.59 -6.50
C THR A 194 8.70 1.62 -6.20
N PHE A 195 8.32 2.63 -5.44
CA PHE A 195 9.20 3.60 -4.83
C PHE A 195 8.99 3.60 -3.31
N ASP A 196 10.05 3.47 -2.54
CA ASP A 196 10.05 3.62 -1.09
C ASP A 196 11.16 4.57 -0.64
N ILE A 197 10.87 5.37 0.38
CA ILE A 197 11.84 6.18 1.10
C ILE A 197 11.68 5.93 2.59
N SER A 198 12.74 5.50 3.26
CA SER A 198 12.76 5.31 4.71
C SER A 198 13.88 6.08 5.35
N ILE A 199 13.58 6.72 6.47
CA ILE A 199 14.55 7.38 7.33
C ILE A 199 14.80 6.49 8.55
N LEU A 200 16.05 6.15 8.79
CA LEU A 200 16.44 5.25 9.86
C LEU A 200 17.51 5.88 10.76
N GLU A 201 17.52 5.49 12.01
CA GLU A 201 18.61 5.73 12.95
C GLU A 201 19.30 4.39 13.26
N LEU A 202 20.60 4.33 13.06
CA LEU A 202 21.47 3.22 13.44
C LEU A 202 22.16 3.60 14.74
N SER A 203 22.09 2.75 15.75
CA SER A 203 22.78 3.01 17.01
C SER A 203 23.03 1.70 17.77
N ASN A 204 24.29 1.37 18.02
CA ASN A 204 24.69 0.22 18.83
C ASN A 204 24.04 -1.10 18.38
N GLY A 205 23.99 -1.37 17.08
CA GLY A 205 23.37 -2.56 16.51
C GLY A 205 21.84 -2.52 16.42
N VAL A 206 21.20 -1.42 16.81
CA VAL A 206 19.76 -1.22 16.63
C VAL A 206 19.53 -0.42 15.36
N PHE A 207 18.73 -0.97 14.45
CA PHE A 207 18.22 -0.33 13.25
C PHE A 207 16.79 0.11 13.53
N HIS A 208 16.59 1.38 13.76
CA HIS A 208 15.29 1.94 14.09
C HIS A 208 14.75 2.77 12.93
N VAL A 209 13.66 2.33 12.31
CA VAL A 209 12.95 3.11 11.29
C VAL A 209 12.21 4.24 11.99
N LEU A 210 12.48 5.49 11.62
CA LEU A 210 11.86 6.69 12.15
C LEU A 210 10.61 7.06 11.36
N SER A 211 10.67 6.93 10.04
CA SER A 211 9.54 7.15 9.14
C SER A 211 9.74 6.38 7.84
N THR A 212 8.63 6.08 7.19
CA THR A 212 8.61 5.56 5.83
C THR A 212 7.53 6.25 5.01
N ASN A 213 7.75 6.40 3.72
CA ASN A 213 6.78 6.88 2.74
C ASN A 213 7.09 6.24 1.39
N GLY A 214 6.11 6.16 0.48
CA GLY A 214 6.35 5.51 -0.78
C GLY A 214 5.14 5.50 -1.69
N ASN A 215 5.30 4.87 -2.85
CA ASN A 215 4.27 4.66 -3.86
C ASN A 215 4.52 3.32 -4.53
N THR A 216 3.55 2.39 -4.49
CA THR A 216 3.66 1.05 -5.06
C THR A 216 3.32 1.01 -6.56
N ARG A 217 3.11 2.20 -7.18
CA ARG A 217 2.93 2.40 -8.63
C ARG A 217 3.85 3.49 -9.17
N LEU A 218 5.07 3.53 -8.71
CA LEU A 218 6.07 4.46 -9.17
C LEU A 218 7.40 3.72 -9.34
N GLY A 219 7.80 3.49 -10.58
CA GLY A 219 9.01 2.72 -10.83
C GLY A 219 9.45 2.71 -12.29
N GLY A 220 10.31 1.76 -12.60
CA GLY A 220 10.87 1.57 -13.93
C GLY A 220 9.84 1.19 -14.98
N ASP A 221 8.80 0.44 -14.61
CA ASP A 221 7.73 0.04 -15.51
C ASP A 221 6.95 1.25 -16.06
N ASP A 222 6.80 2.32 -15.26
CA ASP A 222 6.15 3.55 -15.68
C ASP A 222 7.02 4.33 -16.66
N ILE A 223 8.34 4.33 -16.43
CA ILE A 223 9.31 4.90 -17.37
C ILE A 223 9.33 4.10 -18.67
N ASP A 224 9.27 2.76 -18.58
CA ASP A 224 9.23 1.89 -19.74
C ASP A 224 7.97 2.12 -20.57
N ALA A 225 6.80 2.23 -19.92
CA ALA A 225 5.54 2.53 -20.59
C ALA A 225 5.58 3.88 -21.32
N ALA A 226 6.09 4.93 -20.67
CA ALA A 226 6.24 6.25 -21.27
C ALA A 226 7.23 6.23 -22.47
N LEU A 227 8.33 5.47 -22.34
CA LEU A 227 9.31 5.31 -23.42
C LEU A 227 8.71 4.54 -24.59
N VAL A 228 7.98 3.45 -24.34
CA VAL A 228 7.28 2.66 -25.35
C VAL A 228 6.26 3.52 -26.11
N ALA A 229 5.45 4.30 -25.40
CA ALA A 229 4.49 5.22 -26.00
C ALA A 229 5.19 6.22 -26.95
N HIS A 230 6.28 6.86 -26.50
CA HIS A 230 7.08 7.77 -27.30
C HIS A 230 7.69 7.11 -28.55
N LEU A 231 8.16 5.89 -28.44
CA LEU A 231 8.74 5.15 -29.56
C LEU A 231 7.66 4.64 -30.52
N ALA A 232 6.50 4.24 -30.02
CA ALA A 232 5.36 3.81 -30.83
C ALA A 232 4.85 4.95 -31.73
N GLU A 233 4.78 6.18 -31.23
CA GLU A 233 4.43 7.37 -32.03
C GLU A 233 5.43 7.59 -33.18
N ARG A 234 6.70 7.28 -32.99
CA ARG A 234 7.75 7.40 -34.03
C ARG A 234 7.74 6.26 -35.06
N THR A 235 7.11 5.13 -34.72
CA THR A 235 6.94 3.99 -35.65
C THR A 235 5.69 4.11 -36.51
N ALA A 236 4.67 4.86 -36.06
CA ALA A 236 3.48 5.17 -36.82
C ALA A 236 3.85 6.11 -37.97
N GLY A 237 3.66 5.69 -39.23
CA GLY A 237 3.89 6.55 -40.40
C GLY A 237 2.81 7.64 -40.51
N PRO A 238 3.04 8.69 -41.32
CA PRO A 238 2.09 9.81 -41.48
C PRO A 238 0.70 9.40 -42.02
N GLU A 239 0.55 8.19 -42.51
CA GLU A 239 -0.74 7.65 -43.01
C GLU A 239 -1.61 6.99 -41.93
N ASP A 240 -1.04 6.65 -40.73
CA ASP A 240 -1.78 6.00 -39.66
C ASP A 240 -2.54 6.99 -38.72
N HIS A 241 -2.36 8.31 -38.93
CA HIS A 241 -3.02 9.35 -38.12
C HIS A 241 -4.51 9.58 -38.47
N ALA A 242 -5.09 8.81 -39.41
CA ALA A 242 -6.49 8.96 -39.82
C ALA A 242 -7.51 8.18 -38.96
N SER A 243 -7.08 7.43 -37.96
CA SER A 243 -7.99 6.77 -37.03
C SER A 243 -8.04 7.55 -35.69
N PRO A 244 -9.23 7.93 -35.22
CA PRO A 244 -9.32 8.62 -33.94
C PRO A 244 -8.81 7.70 -32.80
N PRO A 245 -8.24 8.26 -31.72
CA PRO A 245 -7.75 7.49 -30.62
C PRO A 245 -8.88 6.63 -30.05
N VAL A 246 -8.66 5.34 -29.94
CA VAL A 246 -9.57 4.42 -29.26
C VAL A 246 -9.52 4.78 -27.79
N THR A 247 -10.49 5.58 -27.35
CA THR A 247 -10.70 5.80 -25.92
C THR A 247 -11.02 4.46 -25.26
N ALA A 248 -10.48 4.20 -24.08
CA ALA A 248 -10.62 2.99 -23.27
C ALA A 248 -12.06 2.68 -22.79
N SER A 249 -13.08 3.09 -23.53
CA SER A 249 -14.48 2.74 -23.33
C SER A 249 -15.06 2.16 -24.61
N GLY A 250 -14.64 0.94 -24.96
CA GLY A 250 -15.18 0.19 -26.07
C GLY A 250 -16.62 -0.26 -25.84
N ARG A 251 -17.59 0.63 -26.10
CA ARG A 251 -18.94 0.25 -26.50
C ARG A 251 -19.33 1.03 -27.75
N PRO A 252 -19.61 0.36 -28.88
CA PRO A 252 -20.27 1.03 -29.98
C PRO A 252 -21.72 1.35 -29.59
N ALA A 253 -22.12 2.61 -29.71
CA ALA A 253 -23.51 3.03 -29.59
C ALA A 253 -24.33 2.32 -30.66
N CYS A 254 -25.23 1.43 -30.23
CA CYS A 254 -26.23 0.84 -31.10
C CYS A 254 -27.37 1.86 -31.26
N SER A 255 -27.49 2.47 -32.43
CA SER A 255 -28.67 3.22 -32.84
C SER A 255 -29.79 2.24 -33.15
N THR A 256 -30.89 2.36 -32.42
CA THR A 256 -32.15 1.63 -32.69
C THR A 256 -32.75 2.03 -34.03
N GLY A 257 -33.05 1.02 -34.88
CA GLY A 257 -33.84 1.22 -36.06
C GLY A 257 -33.94 -0.04 -36.92
N ALA A 258 -35.06 -0.77 -36.75
CA ALA A 258 -35.79 -1.64 -37.72
C ALA A 258 -35.08 -2.77 -38.48
N THR A 259 -35.56 -3.99 -38.14
CA THR A 259 -35.90 -5.14 -39.04
C THR A 259 -35.14 -5.32 -40.36
N ASP A 260 -34.31 -6.35 -40.46
CA ASP A 260 -34.49 -7.46 -41.40
C ASP A 260 -33.47 -8.60 -41.15
N GLU A 261 -33.95 -9.82 -41.34
CA GLU A 261 -33.17 -11.05 -41.24
C GLU A 261 -32.24 -11.19 -42.44
N THR A 262 -31.13 -11.91 -42.21
CA THR A 262 -30.11 -12.32 -43.18
C THR A 262 -29.01 -11.31 -43.54
N SER A 263 -27.97 -11.30 -42.72
CA SER A 263 -26.61 -11.09 -43.28
C SER A 263 -25.56 -11.86 -42.49
N VAL A 264 -24.94 -12.70 -43.25
CA VAL A 264 -23.82 -13.61 -42.96
C VAL A 264 -22.69 -12.88 -42.26
N CYS A 265 -22.24 -13.43 -41.13
CA CYS A 265 -20.99 -13.07 -40.47
C CYS A 265 -19.81 -13.31 -41.42
N HIS A 266 -19.26 -12.25 -41.98
CA HIS A 266 -17.96 -12.30 -42.61
C HIS A 266 -16.95 -11.48 -41.80
N ASP A 267 -15.85 -12.16 -41.46
CA ASP A 267 -14.53 -11.62 -41.12
C ASP A 267 -14.26 -11.14 -39.72
N THR A 268 -14.43 -12.04 -38.73
CA THR A 268 -13.77 -11.92 -37.43
C THR A 268 -12.30 -12.38 -37.43
N ARG A 269 -11.83 -13.09 -38.47
CA ARG A 269 -10.46 -13.61 -38.54
C ARG A 269 -9.42 -12.54 -38.85
N GLY A 270 -9.75 -11.54 -39.63
CA GLY A 270 -8.84 -10.45 -39.99
C GLY A 270 -8.55 -9.51 -38.79
N ARG A 271 -9.58 -9.15 -38.01
CA ARG A 271 -9.41 -8.25 -36.84
C ARG A 271 -8.68 -8.92 -35.67
N VAL A 272 -8.90 -10.21 -35.41
CA VAL A 272 -8.18 -10.97 -34.38
C VAL A 272 -6.72 -11.14 -34.76
N SER A 273 -6.40 -11.27 -36.05
CA SER A 273 -5.03 -11.36 -36.57
C SER A 273 -4.28 -10.04 -36.43
N SER A 274 -4.89 -8.89 -36.75
CA SER A 274 -4.25 -7.58 -36.64
C SER A 274 -3.98 -7.20 -35.18
N ALA A 275 -4.94 -7.40 -34.26
CA ALA A 275 -4.76 -7.12 -32.84
C ALA A 275 -3.66 -7.98 -32.18
N ARG A 276 -3.51 -9.24 -32.60
CA ARG A 276 -2.40 -10.10 -32.13
C ARG A 276 -1.04 -9.67 -32.69
N HIS A 277 -0.98 -9.20 -33.95
CA HIS A 277 0.24 -8.65 -34.51
C HIS A 277 0.66 -7.36 -33.81
N ASP A 278 -0.29 -6.51 -33.47
CA ASP A 278 -0.03 -5.26 -32.72
C ASP A 278 0.47 -5.53 -31.31
N ALA A 279 -0.11 -6.49 -30.58
CA ALA A 279 0.32 -6.87 -29.23
C ALA A 279 1.74 -7.48 -29.22
N ALA A 280 2.07 -8.34 -30.20
CA ALA A 280 3.41 -8.89 -30.35
C ALA A 280 4.45 -7.83 -30.72
N LEU A 281 4.08 -6.86 -31.55
CA LEU A 281 4.93 -5.74 -31.89
C LEU A 281 5.21 -4.84 -30.68
N LEU A 282 4.19 -4.51 -29.89
CA LEU A 282 4.31 -3.74 -28.67
C LEU A 282 5.18 -4.45 -27.64
N ALA A 283 5.03 -5.76 -27.47
CA ALA A 283 5.88 -6.55 -26.57
C ALA A 283 7.35 -6.51 -27.00
N ARG A 284 7.65 -6.63 -28.29
CA ARG A 284 9.01 -6.51 -28.83
C ARG A 284 9.56 -5.09 -28.69
N LEU A 285 8.73 -4.08 -28.93
CA LEU A 285 9.10 -2.69 -28.72
C LEU A 285 9.44 -2.42 -27.25
N ARG A 286 8.66 -2.98 -26.32
CA ARG A 286 8.92 -2.89 -24.89
C ARG A 286 10.27 -3.53 -24.53
N GLU A 287 10.54 -4.74 -25.00
CA GLU A 287 11.83 -5.42 -24.75
C GLU A 287 13.01 -4.57 -25.24
N ALA A 288 12.95 -4.07 -26.48
CA ALA A 288 13.99 -3.24 -27.05
C ALA A 288 14.12 -1.87 -26.35
N ALA A 289 13.00 -1.28 -25.90
CA ALA A 289 12.98 -0.03 -25.15
C ALA A 289 13.65 -0.19 -23.77
N VAL A 290 13.32 -1.27 -23.04
CA VAL A 290 13.95 -1.59 -21.75
C VAL A 290 15.46 -1.78 -21.90
N GLU A 291 15.89 -2.50 -22.94
CA GLU A 291 17.32 -2.67 -23.21
C GLU A 291 18.01 -1.33 -23.54
N ALA A 292 17.38 -0.50 -24.34
CA ALA A 292 17.88 0.84 -24.65
C ALA A 292 17.94 1.72 -23.39
N LYS A 293 16.94 1.69 -22.53
CA LYS A 293 16.93 2.38 -21.23
C LYS A 293 18.13 1.96 -20.36
N HIS A 294 18.41 0.68 -20.26
CA HIS A 294 19.58 0.19 -19.51
C HIS A 294 20.89 0.71 -20.10
N ARG A 295 21.07 0.63 -21.42
CA ARG A 295 22.28 1.16 -22.10
C ARG A 295 22.44 2.66 -21.89
N LEU A 296 21.36 3.42 -21.85
CA LEU A 296 21.38 4.88 -21.66
C LEU A 296 21.77 5.29 -20.23
N SER A 297 21.80 4.38 -19.26
CA SER A 297 22.38 4.66 -17.94
C SER A 297 23.90 4.90 -18.02
N ASP A 298 24.59 4.19 -18.93
CA ASP A 298 26.05 4.27 -19.09
C ASP A 298 26.47 5.01 -20.36
N SER A 299 25.61 5.05 -21.40
CA SER A 299 25.90 5.65 -22.71
C SER A 299 25.06 6.91 -22.98
N ALA A 300 25.58 7.85 -23.78
CA ALA A 300 24.84 9.06 -24.14
C ALA A 300 23.74 8.81 -25.19
N SER A 301 23.84 7.71 -25.96
CA SER A 301 22.88 7.32 -26.99
C SER A 301 22.77 5.81 -27.09
N ALA A 302 21.61 5.33 -27.54
CA ALA A 302 21.33 3.94 -27.84
C ALA A 302 20.46 3.86 -29.09
N THR A 303 20.35 2.68 -29.68
CA THR A 303 19.45 2.42 -30.81
C THR A 303 18.48 1.32 -30.40
N VAL A 304 17.20 1.56 -30.61
CA VAL A 304 16.11 0.57 -30.48
C VAL A 304 15.95 -0.11 -31.83
N GLU A 305 16.23 -1.40 -31.91
CA GLU A 305 16.15 -2.17 -33.13
C GLU A 305 15.01 -3.18 -33.07
N LEU A 306 14.15 -3.15 -34.09
CA LEU A 306 13.04 -4.08 -34.27
C LEU A 306 13.22 -4.82 -35.59
N PRO A 307 13.91 -5.96 -35.62
CA PRO A 307 14.10 -6.73 -36.84
C PRO A 307 12.76 -7.26 -37.34
N PHE A 308 12.46 -7.07 -38.66
CA PHE A 308 11.27 -7.60 -39.34
C PHE A 308 9.95 -7.32 -38.59
N ALA A 309 9.73 -6.08 -38.18
CA ALA A 309 8.51 -5.68 -37.48
C ALA A 309 7.29 -5.71 -38.37
N ALA A 310 6.27 -6.52 -38.04
CA ALA A 310 4.95 -6.59 -38.70
C ALA A 310 5.00 -6.78 -40.22
N GLY A 311 5.96 -7.56 -40.72
CA GLY A 311 6.10 -7.79 -42.19
C GLY A 311 6.71 -6.60 -42.95
N ARG A 312 7.21 -5.58 -42.24
CA ARG A 312 7.94 -4.42 -42.78
C ARG A 312 9.45 -4.64 -42.67
N GLU A 313 10.22 -3.75 -43.28
CA GLU A 313 11.66 -3.70 -43.08
C GLU A 313 12.01 -3.46 -41.59
N SER A 314 13.23 -3.83 -41.21
CA SER A 314 13.72 -3.62 -39.82
C SER A 314 13.65 -2.13 -39.46
N ILE A 315 13.09 -1.84 -38.30
CA ILE A 315 12.98 -0.47 -37.76
C ILE A 315 14.16 -0.23 -36.84
N SER A 316 14.86 0.90 -37.04
CA SER A 316 16.01 1.34 -36.21
C SER A 316 15.72 2.77 -35.74
N LEU A 317 15.51 2.93 -34.43
CA LEU A 317 15.18 4.20 -33.79
C LEU A 317 16.31 4.63 -32.87
N PRO A 318 17.09 5.67 -33.23
CA PRO A 318 18.06 6.24 -32.31
C PRO A 318 17.32 7.00 -31.21
N ILE A 319 17.84 6.87 -29.98
CA ILE A 319 17.38 7.59 -28.79
C ILE A 319 18.59 8.08 -27.99
N THR A 320 18.49 9.26 -27.43
CA THR A 320 19.54 9.84 -26.58
C THR A 320 19.17 9.76 -25.10
N ARG A 321 20.18 9.80 -24.22
CA ARG A 321 19.96 9.93 -22.78
C ARG A 321 19.12 11.16 -22.45
N ALA A 322 19.37 12.30 -23.10
CA ALA A 322 18.60 13.52 -22.87
C ALA A 322 17.11 13.36 -23.21
N GLU A 323 16.79 12.61 -24.26
CA GLU A 323 15.40 12.27 -24.62
C GLU A 323 14.75 11.40 -23.56
N LEU A 324 15.43 10.32 -23.14
CA LEU A 324 14.95 9.44 -22.06
C LEU A 324 14.73 10.22 -20.75
N GLU A 325 15.70 11.06 -20.36
CA GLU A 325 15.60 11.86 -19.14
C GLU A 325 14.43 12.86 -19.20
N ARG A 326 14.15 13.45 -20.37
CA ARG A 326 12.97 14.32 -20.55
C ARG A 326 11.66 13.57 -20.39
N ILE A 327 11.60 12.32 -20.88
CA ILE A 327 10.42 11.45 -20.73
C ILE A 327 10.25 11.01 -19.27
N ALA A 328 11.34 10.63 -18.61
CA ALA A 328 11.34 10.11 -17.27
C ALA A 328 11.19 11.20 -16.17
N ALA A 329 11.56 12.46 -16.47
CA ALA A 329 11.58 13.52 -15.47
C ALA A 329 10.27 13.73 -14.71
N PRO A 330 9.09 13.78 -15.35
CA PRO A 330 7.82 13.95 -14.63
C PRO A 330 7.54 12.78 -13.66
N ILE A 331 7.94 11.55 -14.04
CA ILE A 331 7.74 10.33 -13.24
C ILE A 331 8.68 10.36 -12.03
N VAL A 332 9.97 10.62 -12.27
CA VAL A 332 10.99 10.62 -11.20
C VAL A 332 10.77 11.78 -10.22
N GLU A 333 10.27 12.93 -10.69
CA GLU A 333 9.98 14.11 -9.84
C GLU A 333 8.90 13.81 -8.76
N ARG A 334 7.99 12.88 -9.01
CA ARG A 334 6.98 12.45 -8.02
C ARG A 334 7.63 11.95 -6.72
N THR A 335 8.83 11.39 -6.78
CA THR A 335 9.56 10.91 -5.59
C THR A 335 9.91 12.02 -4.60
N ARG A 336 10.02 13.28 -5.06
CA ARG A 336 10.40 14.45 -4.23
C ARG A 336 9.40 14.70 -3.10
N ALA A 337 8.11 14.60 -3.38
CA ALA A 337 7.05 14.81 -2.37
C ALA A 337 7.16 13.78 -1.24
N HIS A 338 7.35 12.51 -1.58
CA HIS A 338 7.53 11.42 -0.62
C HIS A 338 8.78 11.61 0.25
N CYS A 339 9.90 12.02 -0.35
CA CYS A 339 11.14 12.30 0.39
C CYS A 339 10.96 13.43 1.41
N ARG A 340 10.33 14.53 1.01
CA ARG A 340 10.02 15.66 1.92
C ARG A 340 9.13 15.24 3.07
N ARG A 341 8.11 14.43 2.78
CA ARG A 341 7.19 13.94 3.78
C ARG A 341 7.87 12.99 4.78
N ALA A 342 8.66 12.03 4.31
CA ALA A 342 9.41 11.13 5.17
C ALA A 342 10.35 11.89 6.12
N MET A 343 11.06 12.90 5.62
CA MET A 343 11.90 13.76 6.47
C MET A 343 11.08 14.55 7.51
N ALA A 344 9.93 15.09 7.12
CA ALA A 344 9.05 15.82 8.04
C ALA A 344 8.51 14.91 9.15
N ASP A 345 8.06 13.70 8.80
CA ASP A 345 7.55 12.71 9.75
C ASP A 345 8.65 12.24 10.72
N ALA A 346 9.86 12.04 10.24
CA ALA A 346 11.04 11.73 11.06
C ALA A 346 11.56 12.95 11.86
N LYS A 347 11.05 14.15 11.60
CA LYS A 347 11.52 15.42 12.17
C LYS A 347 13.01 15.66 11.94
N VAL A 348 13.47 15.37 10.73
CA VAL A 348 14.86 15.57 10.29
C VAL A 348 14.91 16.48 9.07
N THR A 349 16.04 17.19 8.93
CA THR A 349 16.40 17.97 7.74
C THR A 349 17.43 17.20 6.93
N PRO A 350 17.69 17.57 5.67
CA PRO A 350 18.78 16.97 4.91
C PRO A 350 20.16 17.04 5.59
N ALA A 351 20.39 18.05 6.43
CA ALA A 351 21.64 18.22 7.16
C ALA A 351 21.81 17.19 8.29
N ASP A 352 20.71 16.69 8.85
CA ASP A 352 20.72 15.69 9.94
C ASP A 352 21.01 14.26 9.45
N LEU A 353 20.95 14.03 8.14
CA LEU A 353 21.21 12.74 7.53
C LEU A 353 22.73 12.60 7.28
N ASP A 354 23.31 11.50 7.71
CA ASP A 354 24.73 11.21 7.49
C ASP A 354 24.94 10.63 6.07
N GLU A 355 24.07 9.70 5.67
CA GLU A 355 24.18 8.99 4.38
C GLU A 355 22.84 8.86 3.68
N ILE A 356 22.91 8.82 2.34
CA ILE A 356 21.78 8.52 1.46
C ILE A 356 22.12 7.25 0.68
N ILE A 357 21.38 6.19 0.88
CA ILE A 357 21.61 4.87 0.25
C ILE A 357 20.65 4.71 -0.91
N LEU A 358 21.19 4.39 -2.07
CA LEU A 358 20.40 4.11 -3.28
C LEU A 358 20.17 2.60 -3.42
N VAL A 359 18.91 2.24 -3.64
CA VAL A 359 18.44 0.89 -3.84
C VAL A 359 17.51 0.84 -5.07
N GLY A 360 17.39 -0.31 -5.68
CA GLY A 360 16.56 -0.52 -6.86
C GLY A 360 17.25 -0.12 -8.17
N GLY A 361 16.97 -0.85 -9.23
CA GLY A 361 17.66 -0.73 -10.52
C GLY A 361 17.53 0.64 -11.18
N GLN A 362 16.43 1.38 -10.94
CA GLN A 362 16.23 2.71 -11.53
C GLN A 362 17.16 3.78 -10.94
N THR A 363 17.75 3.57 -9.78
CA THR A 363 18.75 4.46 -9.18
C THR A 363 20.09 4.49 -9.95
N ARG A 364 20.26 3.59 -10.92
CA ARG A 364 21.38 3.62 -11.86
C ARG A 364 21.25 4.78 -12.85
N MET A 365 20.02 5.25 -13.13
CA MET A 365 19.77 6.36 -14.05
C MET A 365 20.41 7.66 -13.53
N PRO A 366 21.21 8.37 -14.36
CA PRO A 366 21.85 9.62 -13.92
C PRO A 366 20.86 10.70 -13.48
N LEU A 367 19.69 10.77 -14.08
CA LEU A 367 18.60 11.68 -13.67
C LEU A 367 18.22 11.46 -12.21
N VAL A 368 18.01 10.20 -11.79
CA VAL A 368 17.61 9.86 -10.41
C VAL A 368 18.69 10.29 -9.42
N ARG A 369 19.96 10.00 -9.73
CA ARG A 369 21.10 10.38 -8.86
C ARG A 369 21.21 11.90 -8.69
N ARG A 370 20.96 12.67 -9.75
CA ARG A 370 20.95 14.15 -9.69
C ARG A 370 19.80 14.64 -8.83
N LEU A 371 18.59 14.11 -9.03
CA LEU A 371 17.42 14.47 -8.24
C LEU A 371 17.64 14.18 -6.75
N VAL A 372 18.16 13.00 -6.42
CA VAL A 372 18.48 12.63 -5.02
C VAL A 372 19.50 13.61 -4.42
N ALA A 373 20.58 13.92 -5.15
CA ALA A 373 21.58 14.89 -4.68
C ALA A 373 20.98 16.29 -4.48
N GLU A 374 20.03 16.69 -5.30
CA GLU A 374 19.29 17.96 -5.15
C GLU A 374 18.36 17.95 -3.93
N ILE A 375 17.59 16.87 -3.71
CA ILE A 375 16.66 16.75 -2.57
C ILE A 375 17.42 16.79 -1.24
N PHE A 376 18.51 16.03 -1.13
CA PHE A 376 19.24 15.85 0.13
C PHE A 376 20.47 16.74 0.29
N GLY A 377 20.80 17.56 -0.72
CA GLY A 377 21.94 18.48 -0.68
C GLY A 377 23.32 17.81 -0.61
N LYS A 378 23.39 16.49 -0.86
CA LYS A 378 24.63 15.70 -0.83
C LYS A 378 24.54 14.53 -1.82
N PRO A 379 25.69 14.03 -2.33
CA PRO A 379 25.69 12.86 -3.20
C PRO A 379 25.24 11.61 -2.43
N ALA A 380 24.57 10.70 -3.12
CA ALA A 380 24.19 9.44 -2.55
C ALA A 380 25.37 8.46 -2.48
N ASN A 381 25.34 7.58 -1.49
CA ASN A 381 26.28 6.47 -1.36
C ASN A 381 25.90 5.36 -2.35
N THR A 382 26.87 4.97 -3.17
CA THR A 382 26.74 3.93 -4.20
C THR A 382 27.69 2.75 -3.95
N SER A 383 28.17 2.56 -2.72
CA SER A 383 29.11 1.49 -2.36
C SER A 383 28.45 0.10 -2.43
N GLN A 384 27.14 0.03 -2.21
CA GLN A 384 26.37 -1.20 -2.34
C GLN A 384 25.83 -1.34 -3.78
N ASN A 385 25.71 -2.60 -4.23
CA ASN A 385 25.02 -2.88 -5.49
C ASN A 385 23.50 -2.68 -5.28
N PRO A 386 22.85 -1.72 -5.94
CA PRO A 386 21.45 -1.40 -5.71
C PRO A 386 20.49 -2.55 -6.06
N ASP A 387 20.92 -3.53 -6.88
CA ASP A 387 20.12 -4.68 -7.24
C ASP A 387 20.25 -5.85 -6.23
N GLU A 388 21.28 -5.84 -5.37
CA GLU A 388 21.59 -6.94 -4.44
C GLU A 388 21.39 -6.54 -2.96
N ALA A 389 21.34 -5.26 -2.64
CA ALA A 389 21.31 -4.76 -1.26
C ALA A 389 20.13 -5.31 -0.45
N VAL A 390 18.93 -5.37 -1.05
CA VAL A 390 17.72 -5.87 -0.41
C VAL A 390 17.87 -7.37 -0.09
N ALA A 391 18.33 -8.16 -1.07
CA ALA A 391 18.52 -9.59 -0.90
C ALA A 391 19.59 -9.91 0.17
N ILE A 392 20.70 -9.15 0.18
CA ILE A 392 21.74 -9.26 1.21
C ILE A 392 21.14 -8.99 2.60
N GLY A 393 20.31 -7.95 2.73
CA GLY A 393 19.63 -7.63 3.98
C GLY A 393 18.65 -8.71 4.42
N ALA A 394 17.91 -9.30 3.49
CA ALA A 394 17.04 -10.45 3.78
C ALA A 394 17.84 -11.66 4.30
N VAL A 395 19.02 -11.92 3.72
CA VAL A 395 19.94 -12.96 4.19
C VAL A 395 20.48 -12.67 5.58
N ILE A 396 20.83 -11.41 5.87
CA ILE A 396 21.28 -10.98 7.21
C ILE A 396 20.14 -11.18 8.22
N GLN A 397 18.91 -10.85 7.87
CA GLN A 397 17.74 -11.08 8.73
C GLN A 397 17.52 -12.60 8.97
N ALA A 398 17.71 -13.43 7.95
CA ALA A 398 17.70 -14.88 8.12
C ALA A 398 18.81 -15.36 9.08
N GLY A 399 19.99 -14.74 8.99
CA GLY A 399 21.12 -14.95 9.89
C GLY A 399 20.81 -14.55 11.34
N ILE A 400 20.10 -13.44 11.56
CA ILE A 400 19.63 -13.02 12.88
C ILE A 400 18.66 -14.05 13.47
N LEU A 401 17.68 -14.51 12.68
CA LEU A 401 16.70 -15.51 13.12
C LEU A 401 17.32 -16.89 13.39
N SER A 402 18.36 -17.28 12.67
CA SER A 402 19.09 -18.52 12.92
C SER A 402 20.12 -18.41 14.06
N GLY A 403 20.38 -17.20 14.58
CA GLY A 403 21.40 -16.94 15.59
C GLY A 403 22.84 -16.84 15.04
N ALA A 404 23.03 -16.90 13.73
CA ALA A 404 24.33 -16.72 13.07
C ALA A 404 24.84 -15.27 13.15
N VAL A 405 23.93 -14.30 13.21
CA VAL A 405 24.21 -12.88 13.44
C VAL A 405 23.66 -12.48 14.81
N GLN A 406 24.50 -11.92 15.66
CA GLN A 406 24.15 -11.53 17.03
C GLN A 406 24.28 -10.02 17.21
N ASN A 407 23.61 -9.50 18.26
CA ASN A 407 23.66 -8.07 18.64
C ASN A 407 23.10 -7.12 17.57
N VAL A 408 22.18 -7.58 16.76
CA VAL A 408 21.44 -6.76 15.78
C VAL A 408 19.96 -6.85 16.08
N VAL A 409 19.30 -5.70 16.17
CA VAL A 409 17.85 -5.58 16.39
C VAL A 409 17.27 -4.67 15.31
N LEU A 410 16.20 -5.15 14.70
CA LEU A 410 15.44 -4.41 13.70
C LEU A 410 14.12 -3.96 14.30
N LEU A 411 13.88 -2.64 14.33
CA LEU A 411 12.63 -2.02 14.75
C LEU A 411 12.00 -1.32 13.55
N ASP A 412 10.98 -1.94 13.00
CA ASP A 412 10.21 -1.43 11.88
C ASP A 412 8.98 -0.65 12.37
N ILE A 413 8.22 -0.03 11.46
CA ILE A 413 7.06 0.81 11.78
C ILE A 413 5.86 0.48 10.90
N THR A 414 4.65 0.84 11.38
CA THR A 414 3.44 0.83 10.55
C THR A 414 3.35 2.10 9.68
N PRO A 415 3.05 1.98 8.36
CA PRO A 415 3.06 3.12 7.45
C PRO A 415 1.84 4.05 7.61
N LEU A 416 0.71 3.53 8.12
CA LEU A 416 -0.56 4.23 8.25
C LEU A 416 -1.17 4.03 9.63
N SER A 417 -2.01 4.98 10.05
CA SER A 417 -2.79 4.89 11.28
C SER A 417 -3.88 3.83 11.17
N LEU A 418 -4.12 3.12 12.27
CA LEU A 418 -5.14 2.11 12.42
C LEU A 418 -6.10 2.48 13.54
N GLY A 419 -7.39 2.30 13.31
CA GLY A 419 -8.42 2.68 14.26
C GLY A 419 -9.75 1.99 14.00
N ILE A 420 -10.79 2.44 14.68
CA ILE A 420 -12.16 1.99 14.47
C ILE A 420 -13.11 3.16 14.26
N GLU A 421 -14.22 2.87 13.61
CA GLU A 421 -15.35 3.79 13.57
C GLU A 421 -16.01 3.88 14.94
N THR A 422 -16.24 5.10 15.38
CA THR A 422 -16.95 5.40 16.62
C THR A 422 -18.22 6.17 16.35
N PHE A 423 -18.98 6.43 17.41
CA PHE A 423 -20.26 7.12 17.33
C PHE A 423 -20.15 8.46 16.61
N GLY A 424 -21.06 8.69 15.66
CA GLY A 424 -21.02 9.88 14.79
C GLY A 424 -20.23 9.69 13.50
N GLY A 425 -19.69 8.51 13.22
CA GLY A 425 -18.89 8.24 12.04
C GLY A 425 -17.48 8.83 12.13
N LEU A 426 -16.95 8.98 13.35
CA LEU A 426 -15.58 9.44 13.59
C LEU A 426 -14.61 8.26 13.58
N MET A 427 -13.39 8.47 13.11
CA MET A 427 -12.30 7.53 13.31
C MET A 427 -11.61 7.79 14.66
N SER A 428 -11.55 6.74 15.51
CA SER A 428 -10.70 6.71 16.71
C SER A 428 -9.43 5.94 16.40
N VAL A 429 -8.29 6.65 16.37
CA VAL A 429 -6.99 6.08 16.07
C VAL A 429 -6.47 5.34 17.30
N ILE A 430 -6.26 4.02 17.17
CA ILE A 430 -5.70 3.15 18.23
C ILE A 430 -4.18 3.04 18.08
N ILE A 431 -3.69 2.81 16.84
CA ILE A 431 -2.25 2.77 16.53
C ILE A 431 -1.96 3.88 15.52
N PRO A 432 -1.26 4.96 15.92
CA PRO A 432 -0.83 6.00 14.98
C PRO A 432 0.19 5.48 13.95
N ARG A 433 0.22 6.10 12.77
CA ARG A 433 1.27 5.85 11.77
C ARG A 433 2.67 6.07 12.35
N ASN A 434 3.65 5.44 11.78
CA ASN A 434 5.04 5.43 12.23
C ASN A 434 5.22 4.88 13.67
N SER A 435 4.24 4.11 14.18
CA SER A 435 4.42 3.37 15.43
C SER A 435 5.33 2.18 15.20
N THR A 436 6.33 2.01 16.08
CA THR A 436 7.25 0.87 16.03
C THR A 436 6.53 -0.45 16.22
N ILE A 437 6.83 -1.44 15.40
CA ILE A 437 6.27 -2.80 15.48
C ILE A 437 7.34 -3.83 15.93
N PRO A 438 6.95 -4.92 16.62
CA PRO A 438 5.59 -5.30 16.99
C PRO A 438 5.00 -4.40 18.07
N ILE A 439 3.67 -4.20 18.02
CA ILE A 439 2.96 -3.32 18.95
C ILE A 439 1.60 -3.87 19.34
N LYS A 440 1.22 -3.64 20.61
CA LYS A 440 -0.13 -3.86 21.14
C LYS A 440 -0.68 -2.59 21.74
N ARG A 441 -1.87 -2.16 21.31
CA ARG A 441 -2.60 -1.03 21.89
C ARG A 441 -4.09 -1.34 21.92
N GLY A 442 -4.79 -0.80 22.92
CA GLY A 442 -6.22 -0.99 23.05
C GLY A 442 -6.89 0.19 23.71
N GLU A 443 -8.18 0.34 23.39
CA GLU A 443 -9.06 1.34 23.99
C GLU A 443 -10.35 0.70 24.47
N MET A 444 -11.01 1.39 25.44
CA MET A 444 -12.28 0.97 26.01
C MET A 444 -13.43 1.75 25.38
N PHE A 445 -14.38 1.02 24.85
CA PHE A 445 -15.60 1.55 24.25
C PHE A 445 -16.84 1.16 25.05
N THR A 446 -17.95 1.84 24.81
CA THR A 446 -19.19 1.66 25.54
C THR A 446 -20.38 1.63 24.59
N ASN A 447 -21.55 1.16 25.08
CA ASN A 447 -22.77 1.12 24.31
C ASN A 447 -23.38 2.53 24.11
N ALA A 448 -23.86 2.79 22.89
CA ALA A 448 -24.47 4.07 22.50
C ALA A 448 -25.90 4.25 23.02
N VAL A 449 -26.64 3.12 23.17
CA VAL A 449 -28.04 3.13 23.62
C VAL A 449 -28.28 2.10 24.71
N SER A 450 -29.26 2.38 25.59
CA SER A 450 -29.67 1.42 26.62
C SER A 450 -30.26 0.14 25.98
N GLY A 451 -29.88 -1.02 26.53
CA GLY A 451 -30.37 -2.31 26.05
C GLY A 451 -29.68 -2.83 24.78
N GLN A 452 -28.67 -2.14 24.27
CA GLN A 452 -27.84 -2.62 23.16
C GLN A 452 -27.17 -3.94 23.53
N ARG A 453 -27.14 -4.88 22.58
CA ARG A 453 -26.66 -6.27 22.78
C ARG A 453 -25.43 -6.63 21.95
N SER A 454 -25.11 -5.80 20.96
CA SER A 454 -23.94 -6.00 20.11
C SER A 454 -23.32 -4.67 19.71
N MET A 455 -22.06 -4.70 19.35
CA MET A 455 -21.31 -3.58 18.79
C MET A 455 -20.65 -4.06 17.50
N LEU A 456 -20.91 -3.35 16.41
CA LEU A 456 -20.17 -3.53 15.17
C LEU A 456 -18.81 -2.83 15.32
N VAL A 457 -17.74 -3.62 15.29
CA VAL A 457 -16.36 -3.14 15.25
C VAL A 457 -15.97 -3.05 13.79
N ARG A 458 -15.91 -1.84 13.27
CA ARG A 458 -15.46 -1.54 11.91
C ARG A 458 -14.03 -1.04 11.96
N VAL A 459 -13.10 -1.85 11.46
CA VAL A 459 -11.66 -1.58 11.50
C VAL A 459 -11.27 -0.74 10.30
N LEU A 460 -10.55 0.34 10.56
CA LEU A 460 -10.19 1.36 9.57
C LEU A 460 -8.68 1.58 9.52
N GLN A 461 -8.20 1.92 8.34
CA GLN A 461 -6.81 2.36 8.09
C GLN A 461 -6.83 3.69 7.33
N GLY A 462 -6.05 4.66 7.78
CA GLY A 462 -5.91 5.96 7.10
C GLY A 462 -5.66 7.11 8.06
N GLU A 463 -5.67 8.34 7.53
CA GLU A 463 -5.27 9.56 8.24
C GLU A 463 -6.40 10.62 8.32
N ARG A 464 -7.64 10.27 7.93
CA ARG A 464 -8.77 11.20 7.93
C ARG A 464 -9.57 11.08 9.22
N GLU A 465 -10.16 12.18 9.67
CA GLU A 465 -10.94 12.24 10.92
C GLU A 465 -12.30 11.53 10.84
N MET A 466 -12.90 11.48 9.65
CA MET A 466 -14.19 10.81 9.43
C MET A 466 -13.97 9.37 8.95
N ALA A 467 -14.70 8.42 9.53
CA ALA A 467 -14.61 7.01 9.18
C ALA A 467 -14.88 6.72 7.70
N ARG A 468 -15.80 7.47 7.08
CA ARG A 468 -16.17 7.32 5.66
C ARG A 468 -15.01 7.65 4.68
N ASP A 469 -14.05 8.46 5.14
CA ASP A 469 -12.93 8.96 4.34
C ASP A 469 -11.66 8.14 4.56
N ASN A 470 -11.76 7.03 5.34
CA ASN A 470 -10.71 6.05 5.60
C ASN A 470 -11.10 4.69 5.03
N TRP A 471 -10.15 3.78 4.93
CA TRP A 471 -10.38 2.44 4.40
C TRP A 471 -10.87 1.47 5.46
N GLU A 472 -11.89 0.72 5.12
CA GLU A 472 -12.38 -0.40 5.91
C GLU A 472 -11.51 -1.63 5.65
N LEU A 473 -10.74 -2.07 6.64
CA LEU A 473 -9.99 -3.32 6.58
C LEU A 473 -10.89 -4.53 6.81
N GLY A 474 -11.97 -4.34 7.55
CA GLY A 474 -12.95 -5.36 7.85
C GLY A 474 -13.89 -4.93 8.98
N LYS A 475 -14.89 -5.75 9.21
CA LYS A 475 -15.85 -5.52 10.28
C LYS A 475 -16.33 -6.84 10.88
N PHE A 476 -16.67 -6.82 12.17
CA PHE A 476 -17.26 -7.94 12.88
C PHE A 476 -18.13 -7.46 14.04
N ASP A 477 -19.07 -8.28 14.45
CA ASP A 477 -19.94 -8.00 15.59
C ASP A 477 -19.39 -8.64 16.86
N LEU A 478 -19.38 -7.86 17.96
CA LEU A 478 -19.18 -8.37 19.31
C LEU A 478 -20.47 -8.29 20.09
N GLU A 479 -20.97 -9.45 20.54
CA GLU A 479 -22.12 -9.54 21.44
C GLU A 479 -21.70 -9.32 22.90
N PHE A 480 -22.50 -8.54 23.65
CA PHE A 480 -22.32 -8.30 25.08
C PHE A 480 -23.65 -8.26 25.83
N GLU A 481 -23.60 -8.36 27.14
CA GLU A 481 -24.81 -8.26 27.96
C GLU A 481 -25.45 -6.87 27.88
N PRO A 482 -26.77 -6.78 27.71
CA PRO A 482 -27.48 -5.51 27.69
C PRO A 482 -27.19 -4.70 28.95
N ALA A 483 -26.87 -3.44 28.75
CA ALA A 483 -26.55 -2.52 29.83
C ALA A 483 -27.23 -1.16 29.61
N PRO A 484 -27.40 -0.33 30.63
CA PRO A 484 -27.76 1.07 30.47
C PRO A 484 -26.76 1.76 29.54
N LYS A 485 -27.16 2.85 28.88
CA LYS A 485 -26.29 3.66 28.02
C LYS A 485 -24.98 3.98 28.77
N SER A 486 -23.85 3.86 28.09
CA SER A 486 -22.50 4.13 28.59
C SER A 486 -22.02 3.24 29.74
N HIS A 487 -22.67 2.10 30.01
CA HIS A 487 -22.30 1.17 31.08
C HIS A 487 -21.64 -0.12 30.56
N ALA A 488 -21.88 -0.54 29.32
CA ALA A 488 -21.14 -1.65 28.75
C ALA A 488 -19.64 -1.28 28.62
N ARG A 489 -18.77 -2.26 28.83
CA ARG A 489 -17.34 -2.06 28.71
C ARG A 489 -16.74 -3.06 27.75
N VAL A 490 -16.48 -2.59 26.54
CA VAL A 490 -15.89 -3.36 25.44
C VAL A 490 -14.47 -2.86 25.22
N GLY A 491 -13.49 -3.71 25.49
CA GLY A 491 -12.09 -3.46 25.14
C GLY A 491 -11.84 -3.88 23.71
N VAL A 492 -11.30 -2.98 22.87
CA VAL A 492 -10.80 -3.30 21.54
C VAL A 492 -9.29 -3.13 21.53
N GLN A 493 -8.57 -4.21 21.22
CA GLN A 493 -7.11 -4.25 21.18
C GLN A 493 -6.64 -4.58 19.78
N PHE A 494 -5.72 -3.79 19.29
CA PHE A 494 -4.98 -3.99 18.05
C PHE A 494 -3.60 -4.55 18.39
N GLU A 495 -3.19 -5.58 17.69
CA GLU A 495 -1.87 -6.18 17.77
C GLU A 495 -1.29 -6.29 16.35
N ILE A 496 -0.16 -5.63 16.11
CA ILE A 496 0.62 -5.79 14.88
C ILE A 496 1.85 -6.62 15.25
N ASP A 497 2.03 -7.73 14.55
CA ASP A 497 3.19 -8.59 14.74
C ASP A 497 4.45 -8.03 14.07
N ALA A 498 5.57 -8.75 14.19
CA ALA A 498 6.83 -8.35 13.57
C ALA A 498 6.81 -8.41 12.03
N ASN A 499 5.81 -9.05 11.42
CA ASN A 499 5.61 -9.10 9.97
C ASN A 499 4.74 -7.94 9.46
N GLY A 500 4.20 -7.13 10.37
CA GLY A 500 3.25 -6.06 10.06
C GLY A 500 1.81 -6.56 9.91
N ILE A 501 1.48 -7.78 10.34
CA ILE A 501 0.14 -8.36 10.23
C ILE A 501 -0.71 -7.92 11.42
N LEU A 502 -1.89 -7.36 11.12
CA LEU A 502 -2.83 -6.86 12.11
C LEU A 502 -3.78 -7.95 12.60
N ARG A 503 -3.90 -8.06 13.94
CA ARG A 503 -4.94 -8.80 14.64
C ARG A 503 -5.75 -7.85 15.49
N VAL A 504 -7.07 -8.01 15.47
CA VAL A 504 -7.98 -7.23 16.30
C VAL A 504 -8.71 -8.17 17.26
N LEU A 505 -8.58 -7.89 18.55
CA LEU A 505 -9.30 -8.55 19.62
C LEU A 505 -10.34 -7.58 20.17
N ALA A 506 -11.60 -7.95 20.16
CA ALA A 506 -12.64 -7.27 20.92
C ALA A 506 -13.11 -8.16 22.07
N ARG A 507 -13.24 -7.58 23.27
CA ARG A 507 -13.61 -8.29 24.50
C ARG A 507 -14.64 -7.51 25.31
N ASP A 508 -15.73 -8.17 25.66
CA ASP A 508 -16.59 -7.71 26.75
C ASP A 508 -15.89 -7.98 28.10
N THR A 509 -15.49 -6.93 28.80
CA THR A 509 -14.73 -7.06 30.04
C THR A 509 -15.55 -7.57 31.20
N LYS A 510 -16.89 -7.56 31.10
CA LYS A 510 -17.80 -8.07 32.15
C LYS A 510 -17.99 -9.59 32.04
N THR A 511 -18.23 -10.09 30.85
CA THR A 511 -18.50 -11.52 30.62
C THR A 511 -17.25 -12.30 30.24
N GLY A 512 -16.18 -11.62 29.82
CA GLY A 512 -14.97 -12.23 29.25
C GLY A 512 -15.16 -12.80 27.84
N ARG A 513 -16.33 -12.61 27.22
CA ARG A 513 -16.51 -12.97 25.79
C ARG A 513 -15.56 -12.18 24.94
N GLU A 514 -14.89 -12.88 24.05
CA GLU A 514 -13.94 -12.25 23.13
C GLU A 514 -14.15 -12.77 21.70
N HIS A 515 -13.83 -11.91 20.76
CA HIS A 515 -13.75 -12.22 19.34
C HIS A 515 -12.43 -11.71 18.81
N THR A 516 -11.60 -12.59 18.28
CA THR A 516 -10.32 -12.26 17.66
C THR A 516 -10.40 -12.48 16.17
N VAL A 517 -10.05 -11.48 15.40
CA VAL A 517 -10.03 -11.54 13.94
C VAL A 517 -8.64 -11.13 13.47
N GLU A 518 -8.01 -11.99 12.67
CA GLU A 518 -6.88 -11.60 11.87
C GLU A 518 -7.43 -10.83 10.65
N MET A 519 -7.02 -9.56 10.53
CA MET A 519 -7.50 -8.73 9.45
C MET A 519 -6.79 -9.13 8.16
N THR A 520 -7.53 -9.87 7.33
CA THR A 520 -7.20 -9.96 5.91
C THR A 520 -7.99 -8.86 5.24
N SER A 521 -7.33 -7.79 4.82
CA SER A 521 -7.98 -6.60 4.25
C SER A 521 -9.08 -6.98 3.26
N ALA A 522 -10.30 -6.58 3.56
CA ALA A 522 -11.44 -6.78 2.65
C ALA A 522 -11.46 -5.72 1.54
N VAL A 523 -10.69 -4.66 1.69
CA VAL A 523 -10.60 -3.54 0.73
C VAL A 523 -9.14 -3.33 0.40
N ASP A 524 -8.85 -3.46 -0.87
CA ASP A 524 -7.55 -3.11 -1.41
C ASP A 524 -7.54 -1.62 -1.75
N VAL A 525 -6.52 -0.94 -1.28
CA VAL A 525 -6.39 0.49 -1.48
C VAL A 525 -5.30 0.73 -2.50
N SER A 526 -5.63 1.37 -3.60
CA SER A 526 -4.61 1.76 -4.55
C SER A 526 -3.67 2.80 -3.93
N ASP A 527 -2.43 2.83 -4.35
CA ASP A 527 -1.45 3.78 -3.80
C ASP A 527 -1.79 5.22 -4.16
N GLU A 528 -2.41 5.45 -5.33
CA GLU A 528 -2.97 6.76 -5.66
C GLU A 528 -4.03 7.15 -4.66
N ALA A 529 -4.82 6.20 -4.17
CA ALA A 529 -5.80 6.45 -3.12
C ALA A 529 -5.10 6.71 -1.77
N VAL A 530 -3.99 6.02 -1.47
CA VAL A 530 -3.15 6.31 -0.28
C VAL A 530 -2.52 7.70 -0.41
N GLU A 531 -1.86 7.97 -1.53
CA GLU A 531 -1.22 9.26 -1.81
C GLU A 531 -2.26 10.37 -1.75
N LYS A 532 -3.38 10.18 -2.43
CA LYS A 532 -4.51 11.10 -2.40
C LYS A 532 -5.08 11.28 -1.00
N MET A 533 -5.27 10.21 -0.22
CA MET A 533 -5.73 10.34 1.17
C MET A 533 -4.75 11.13 2.03
N LEU A 534 -3.45 10.90 1.83
CA LEU A 534 -2.41 11.63 2.54
C LEU A 534 -2.36 13.11 2.10
N GLU A 535 -2.57 13.40 0.81
CA GLU A 535 -2.74 14.76 0.29
C GLU A 535 -4.04 15.37 0.79
N ASP A 536 -5.17 14.66 0.63
CA ASP A 536 -6.49 15.05 1.11
C ASP A 536 -6.47 15.31 2.62
N SER A 537 -5.75 14.49 3.41
CA SER A 537 -5.60 14.68 4.86
C SER A 537 -4.88 15.98 5.23
N LEU A 538 -3.96 16.45 4.38
CA LEU A 538 -3.30 17.75 4.58
C LEU A 538 -4.14 18.91 4.03
N GLU A 539 -4.69 18.75 2.83
CA GLU A 539 -5.49 19.76 2.13
C GLU A 539 -6.79 20.03 2.89
N HIS A 540 -7.44 18.97 3.39
CA HIS A 540 -8.67 19.04 4.15
C HIS A 540 -8.49 19.04 5.67
N ALA A 541 -7.27 19.17 6.20
CA ALA A 541 -7.01 19.09 7.65
C ALA A 541 -7.89 20.05 8.46
N PHE A 542 -8.12 21.28 7.99
CA PHE A 542 -9.02 22.25 8.65
C PHE A 542 -10.50 21.87 8.50
N GLU A 543 -10.91 21.35 7.37
CA GLU A 543 -12.26 20.86 7.13
C GLU A 543 -12.55 19.67 8.03
N ASP A 544 -11.68 18.68 8.04
CA ASP A 544 -11.77 17.48 8.87
C ASP A 544 -11.83 17.82 10.36
N MET A 545 -10.98 18.72 10.83
CA MET A 545 -11.04 19.22 12.21
C MET A 545 -12.37 19.92 12.52
N ASN A 546 -12.91 20.68 11.57
CA ASN A 546 -14.22 21.33 11.74
C ASN A 546 -15.36 20.30 11.72
N ASP A 547 -15.33 19.32 10.83
CA ASP A 547 -16.31 18.25 10.75
C ASP A 547 -16.31 17.40 12.02
N ARG A 548 -15.14 17.05 12.54
CA ARG A 548 -14.98 16.38 13.83
C ARG A 548 -15.55 17.24 14.96
N ALA A 549 -15.13 18.48 15.07
CA ALA A 549 -15.59 19.41 16.10
C ALA A 549 -17.11 19.67 16.03
N PHE A 550 -17.67 19.76 14.82
CA PHE A 550 -19.11 19.87 14.62
C PHE A 550 -19.83 18.59 15.05
N THR A 551 -19.33 17.43 14.64
CA THR A 551 -19.91 16.13 14.97
C THR A 551 -19.90 15.90 16.50
N GLU A 552 -18.78 16.13 17.17
CA GLU A 552 -18.67 16.03 18.63
C GLU A 552 -19.65 16.98 19.36
N ALA A 553 -19.73 18.22 18.91
CA ALA A 553 -20.67 19.20 19.48
C ALA A 553 -22.14 18.82 19.22
N LYS A 554 -22.46 18.29 18.03
CA LYS A 554 -23.79 17.79 17.68
C LYS A 554 -24.19 16.58 18.51
N LEU A 555 -23.27 15.67 18.76
CA LEU A 555 -23.50 14.51 19.64
C LEU A 555 -23.81 14.98 21.07
N LYS A 556 -23.00 15.89 21.61
CA LYS A 556 -23.24 16.49 22.94
C LYS A 556 -24.59 17.22 23.00
N ALA A 557 -24.94 17.99 21.98
CA ALA A 557 -26.24 18.64 21.88
C ALA A 557 -27.41 17.63 21.83
N GLY A 558 -27.23 16.55 21.06
CA GLY A 558 -28.22 15.46 20.93
C GLY A 558 -28.51 14.73 22.25
N GLU A 559 -27.54 14.69 23.16
CA GLU A 559 -27.73 14.17 24.52
C GLU A 559 -28.36 15.23 25.46
N MET A 560 -27.88 16.45 25.35
CA MET A 560 -28.25 17.54 26.24
C MET A 560 -29.67 18.03 26.02
N LEU A 561 -30.12 18.22 24.78
CA LEU A 561 -31.46 18.74 24.48
C LEU A 561 -32.59 17.87 25.05
N PRO A 562 -32.63 16.53 24.89
CA PRO A 562 -33.64 15.68 25.52
C PRO A 562 -33.54 15.72 27.05
N ALA A 563 -32.31 15.71 27.60
CA ALA A 563 -32.11 15.75 29.05
C ALA A 563 -32.64 17.04 29.66
N VAL A 564 -32.39 18.19 29.02
CA VAL A 564 -32.92 19.51 29.46
C VAL A 564 -34.44 19.53 29.40
N ARG A 565 -35.07 18.98 28.37
CA ARG A 565 -36.53 18.90 28.25
C ARG A 565 -37.13 18.06 29.40
N ILE A 566 -36.58 16.88 29.67
CA ILE A 566 -37.01 16.02 30.78
C ILE A 566 -36.81 16.74 32.14
N ALA A 567 -35.67 17.39 32.31
CA ALA A 567 -35.37 18.15 33.54
C ALA A 567 -36.33 19.32 33.78
N LEU A 568 -36.70 20.05 32.73
CA LEU A 568 -37.69 21.14 32.80
C LEU A 568 -39.08 20.60 33.16
N ASP A 569 -39.50 19.45 32.64
CA ASP A 569 -40.75 18.81 32.98
C ASP A 569 -40.78 18.37 34.45
N GLN A 570 -39.67 17.86 34.97
CA GLN A 570 -39.57 17.36 36.33
C GLN A 570 -39.41 18.46 37.40
N ALA A 571 -38.55 19.46 37.14
CA ALA A 571 -38.13 20.42 38.13
C ALA A 571 -38.30 21.88 37.68
N GLY A 572 -38.82 22.15 36.49
CA GLY A 572 -38.98 23.49 35.96
C GLY A 572 -39.91 24.38 36.82
N GLY A 573 -40.82 23.80 37.61
CA GLY A 573 -41.69 24.54 38.54
C GLY A 573 -40.91 25.35 39.58
N GLU A 574 -39.67 25.00 39.89
CA GLU A 574 -38.80 25.66 40.88
C GLU A 574 -37.88 26.74 40.28
N LEU A 575 -37.92 26.90 38.95
CA LEU A 575 -37.19 27.95 38.25
C LEU A 575 -38.05 29.21 38.10
N SER A 576 -37.40 30.36 38.14
CA SER A 576 -38.04 31.66 37.83
C SER A 576 -38.46 31.73 36.34
N ALA A 577 -39.36 32.65 36.02
CA ALA A 577 -39.78 32.88 34.63
C ALA A 577 -38.59 33.30 33.72
N GLU A 578 -37.67 34.10 34.25
CA GLU A 578 -36.47 34.56 33.56
C GLU A 578 -35.50 33.40 33.24
N GLU A 579 -35.26 32.51 34.20
CA GLU A 579 -34.43 31.30 33.99
C GLU A 579 -35.00 30.38 32.94
N LYS A 580 -36.33 30.14 32.97
CA LYS A 580 -37.00 29.34 31.94
C LYS A 580 -36.86 29.96 30.56
N GLN A 581 -37.03 31.27 30.46
CA GLN A 581 -36.89 32.00 29.21
C GLN A 581 -35.44 31.93 28.68
N THR A 582 -34.47 32.05 29.58
CA THR A 582 -33.05 31.93 29.24
C THR A 582 -32.73 30.52 28.70
N ILE A 583 -33.18 29.48 29.40
CA ILE A 583 -32.95 28.08 28.94
C ILE A 583 -33.62 27.87 27.57
N ALA A 584 -34.87 28.33 27.38
CA ALA A 584 -35.58 28.20 26.11
C ALA A 584 -34.85 28.93 24.96
N ALA A 585 -34.31 30.10 25.21
CA ALA A 585 -33.51 30.84 24.24
C ALA A 585 -32.25 30.09 23.86
N ARG A 586 -31.51 29.51 24.84
CA ARG A 586 -30.30 28.74 24.60
C ARG A 586 -30.59 27.41 23.86
N VAL A 587 -31.71 26.74 24.15
CA VAL A 587 -32.17 25.58 23.38
C VAL A 587 -32.36 25.94 21.90
N SER A 588 -33.07 27.05 21.63
CA SER A 588 -33.29 27.52 20.25
C SER A 588 -31.99 27.93 19.55
N GLU A 589 -31.02 28.51 20.27
CA GLU A 589 -29.68 28.79 19.73
C GLU A 589 -28.94 27.53 19.35
N VAL A 590 -28.99 26.49 20.18
CA VAL A 590 -28.37 25.19 19.86
C VAL A 590 -29.00 24.55 18.63
N GLU A 591 -30.36 24.54 18.56
CA GLU A 591 -31.08 23.97 17.41
C GLU A 591 -30.75 24.75 16.12
N SER A 592 -30.68 26.06 16.20
CA SER A 592 -30.32 26.93 15.08
C SER A 592 -28.86 26.70 14.63
N ALA A 593 -27.94 26.54 15.59
CA ALA A 593 -26.53 26.27 15.30
C ALA A 593 -26.32 24.88 14.68
N ILE A 594 -27.10 23.86 15.07
CA ILE A 594 -27.12 22.56 14.42
C ILE A 594 -27.57 22.72 12.95
N ALA A 595 -28.64 23.46 12.70
CA ALA A 595 -29.15 23.68 11.35
C ALA A 595 -28.17 24.49 10.46
N ALA A 596 -27.40 25.38 11.05
CA ALA A 596 -26.39 26.18 10.35
C ALA A 596 -25.13 25.38 9.96
N GLY A 597 -24.89 24.23 10.58
CA GLY A 597 -23.78 23.33 10.22
C GLY A 597 -22.38 23.86 10.59
N ALA A 598 -22.24 24.83 11.49
CA ALA A 598 -20.96 25.44 11.82
C ALA A 598 -20.47 25.03 13.23
N ALA A 599 -19.25 24.47 13.30
CA ALA A 599 -18.68 23.89 14.51
C ALA A 599 -18.54 24.87 15.68
N GLN A 600 -17.96 26.04 15.45
CA GLN A 600 -17.68 27.03 16.51
C GLN A 600 -18.95 27.65 17.11
N PRO A 601 -19.95 28.09 16.31
CA PRO A 601 -21.24 28.53 16.84
C PRO A 601 -21.94 27.44 17.67
N LEU A 602 -21.96 26.20 17.19
CA LEU A 602 -22.58 25.07 17.90
C LEU A 602 -21.89 24.80 19.25
N LYS A 603 -20.56 24.76 19.26
CA LYS A 603 -19.77 24.55 20.49
C LYS A 603 -20.05 25.65 21.53
N LYS A 604 -20.15 26.91 21.10
CA LYS A 604 -20.50 28.04 21.97
C LYS A 604 -21.93 27.95 22.49
N ALA A 605 -22.89 27.61 21.63
CA ALA A 605 -24.30 27.48 22.02
C ALA A 605 -24.50 26.33 23.03
N VAL A 606 -23.85 25.18 22.81
CA VAL A 606 -23.87 24.02 23.75
C VAL A 606 -23.29 24.41 25.10
N ALA A 607 -22.14 25.11 25.13
CA ALA A 607 -21.54 25.59 26.40
C ALA A 607 -22.46 26.60 27.11
N ALA A 608 -23.09 27.53 26.40
CA ALA A 608 -24.03 28.48 26.98
C ALA A 608 -25.32 27.83 27.54
N LEU A 609 -25.80 26.74 26.89
CA LEU A 609 -26.89 25.94 27.38
C LEU A 609 -26.49 25.16 28.65
N ASP A 610 -25.29 24.59 28.68
CA ASP A 610 -24.73 23.89 29.84
C ASP A 610 -24.69 24.83 31.06
N GLU A 611 -24.18 26.03 30.89
CA GLU A 611 -24.15 27.08 31.94
C GLU A 611 -25.56 27.46 32.39
N ALA A 612 -26.48 27.69 31.48
CA ALA A 612 -27.87 28.11 31.80
C ALA A 612 -28.65 27.00 32.53
N THR A 613 -28.26 25.73 32.39
CA THR A 613 -28.94 24.59 33.00
C THR A 613 -28.33 24.14 34.34
N GLN A 614 -27.24 24.75 34.82
CA GLN A 614 -26.57 24.34 36.06
C GLN A 614 -27.49 24.35 37.28
N ARG A 615 -28.34 25.38 37.42
CA ARG A 615 -29.30 25.47 38.53
C ARG A 615 -30.37 24.39 38.44
N LEU A 616 -30.88 24.12 37.25
CA LEU A 616 -31.85 23.05 37.00
C LEU A 616 -31.24 21.66 37.39
N ALA A 617 -29.99 21.43 37.04
CA ALA A 617 -29.25 20.20 37.42
C ALA A 617 -29.07 20.12 38.95
N ALA A 618 -28.74 21.22 39.63
CA ALA A 618 -28.60 21.29 41.09
C ALA A 618 -29.92 20.92 41.80
N ILE A 619 -31.05 21.45 41.35
CA ILE A 619 -32.39 21.13 41.88
C ILE A 619 -32.67 19.63 41.77
N LEU A 620 -32.37 19.02 40.62
CA LEU A 620 -32.59 17.57 40.41
C LEU A 620 -31.72 16.72 41.32
N VAL A 621 -30.44 17.11 41.51
CA VAL A 621 -29.52 16.41 42.44
C VAL A 621 -30.03 16.53 43.88
N GLU A 622 -30.48 17.72 44.33
CA GLU A 622 -31.05 17.91 45.67
C GLU A 622 -32.31 17.04 45.89
N ARG A 623 -33.19 16.94 44.92
CA ARG A 623 -34.37 16.06 44.99
C ARG A 623 -33.96 14.59 45.06
N ALA A 624 -32.99 14.15 44.28
CA ALA A 624 -32.49 12.78 44.31
C ALA A 624 -31.86 12.43 45.68
N VAL A 625 -31.14 13.36 46.28
CA VAL A 625 -30.53 13.19 47.63
C VAL A 625 -31.61 13.17 48.72
N GLN A 626 -32.67 13.98 48.60
CA GLN A 626 -33.78 14.05 49.56
C GLN A 626 -34.80 12.88 49.42
N GLY A 627 -34.62 12.01 48.46
CA GLY A 627 -35.49 10.85 48.22
C GLY A 627 -36.87 11.20 47.68
N ARG A 628 -37.06 12.31 47.03
CA ARG A 628 -38.32 12.81 46.44
C ARG A 628 -38.33 12.70 44.91
#